data_5e7c5f86ed9dba2ee655293fc45e3ce2
#
_entry.id   5e7c5f86ed9dba2ee655293fc45e3ce2
#
_cell.length_a   1.000
_cell.length_b   1.000
_cell.length_c   1.000
_cell.angle_alpha   90.00
_cell.angle_beta   90.00
_cell.angle_gamma   90.00
#
_symmetry.space_group_name_H-M   'P 1'
#
loop_
_entity.id
_entity.type
_entity.pdbx_description
1 polymer ?
#
loop_
_entity_poly.entity_id
_entity_poly.type
_entity_poly.pdbx_seq_one_letter_code
_entity_poly.pdbx_strand_id
1 'polypeptide(L)'
;LIFDQIRQNKSAFSIADIRKILTIHDTGGNKATLTQTQMTTACHIDNTEYWFGNIRAVGSISNFKVNDSEPAEQKKENESYQICMKLPPELKIINGSDLTLSYEYEDAFTQTEGVLSHVIDNDTRRLHLIVELPEGRGISSARFFCKQNGKEEALLPPVVTGQTKIEADIKNPQLGAEYCLQWNWS
;
A
#
# COMPACT_ATOMS: atom_id res chain seq x y z
N LEU A 1 20.15 -8.89 7.40
CA LEU A 1 20.53 -8.49 6.03
C LEU A 1 19.41 -7.78 5.25
N ILE A 2 18.15 -8.25 5.29
CA ILE A 2 17.03 -7.62 4.55
C ILE A 2 16.42 -6.46 5.32
N PHE A 3 16.32 -6.55 6.63
CA PHE A 3 15.99 -5.40 7.50
C PHE A 3 16.95 -4.22 7.31
N ASP A 4 18.19 -4.49 6.92
CA ASP A 4 19.18 -3.43 6.65
C ASP A 4 18.91 -2.72 5.33
N GLN A 5 18.38 -3.40 4.30
CA GLN A 5 18.01 -2.77 3.02
C GLN A 5 16.78 -1.86 3.15
N ILE A 6 15.75 -2.28 3.91
CA ILE A 6 14.60 -1.43 4.23
C ILE A 6 15.02 -0.24 5.11
N ARG A 7 15.97 -0.43 6.04
CA ARG A 7 16.54 0.68 6.83
C ARG A 7 17.34 1.65 5.98
N GLN A 8 18.01 1.20 4.92
CA GLN A 8 18.73 2.08 3.98
C GLN A 8 17.77 2.95 3.18
N ASN A 9 16.56 2.47 2.86
CA ASN A 9 15.51 3.30 2.24
C ASN A 9 14.99 4.42 3.16
N LYS A 10 14.94 4.21 4.47
CA LYS A 10 14.32 5.14 5.44
C LYS A 10 14.92 6.56 5.49
N SER A 11 16.14 6.73 5.03
CA SER A 11 16.78 8.05 4.92
C SER A 11 17.06 8.47 3.46
N ALA A 12 16.77 7.58 2.53
CA ALA A 12 17.16 7.73 1.14
C ALA A 12 16.07 8.40 0.28
N PHE A 13 14.81 8.34 0.75
CA PHE A 13 13.66 8.83 0.00
C PHE A 13 12.71 9.65 0.89
N SER A 14 12.11 10.67 0.30
CA SER A 14 10.97 11.42 0.84
C SER A 14 9.78 11.18 -0.08
N ILE A 15 8.60 10.97 0.50
CA ILE A 15 7.39 10.65 -0.23
C ILE A 15 6.36 11.77 -0.02
N ALA A 16 5.98 12.46 -1.08
CA ALA A 16 5.00 13.53 -0.99
C ALA A 16 3.57 12.98 -0.82
N ASP A 17 3.25 11.91 -1.53
CA ASP A 17 1.91 11.30 -1.54
C ASP A 17 2.03 9.79 -1.75
N ILE A 18 1.24 9.01 -1.02
CA ILE A 18 1.00 7.59 -1.26
C ILE A 18 -0.49 7.41 -1.48
N ARG A 19 -0.86 6.91 -2.64
CA ARG A 19 -2.22 6.49 -2.96
C ARG A 19 -2.27 4.99 -3.17
N LYS A 20 -3.07 4.29 -2.38
CA LYS A 20 -3.20 2.84 -2.41
C LYS A 20 -4.66 2.49 -2.69
N ILE A 21 -4.92 1.83 -3.80
CA ILE A 21 -6.25 1.46 -4.27
C ILE A 21 -6.35 -0.06 -4.30
N LEU A 22 -7.30 -0.60 -3.56
CA LEU A 22 -7.71 -1.99 -3.63
C LEU A 22 -9.04 -2.08 -4.38
N THR A 23 -9.07 -2.75 -5.51
CA THR A 23 -10.29 -3.03 -6.26
C THR A 23 -10.61 -4.52 -6.18
N ILE A 24 -11.76 -4.87 -5.59
CA ILE A 24 -12.26 -6.24 -5.51
C ILE A 24 -13.20 -6.48 -6.69
N HIS A 25 -12.92 -7.52 -7.49
CA HIS A 25 -13.54 -7.71 -8.80
C HIS A 25 -14.80 -8.58 -8.79
N ASP A 26 -14.95 -9.41 -7.76
CA ASP A 26 -16.09 -10.33 -7.69
C ASP A 26 -16.74 -10.31 -6.30
N THR A 27 -18.04 -10.65 -6.26
CA THR A 27 -18.82 -10.67 -5.01
C THR A 27 -18.38 -11.75 -4.02
N GLY A 28 -17.61 -12.73 -4.44
CA GLY A 28 -17.00 -13.74 -3.57
C GLY A 28 -15.75 -13.25 -2.87
N GLY A 29 -15.13 -12.16 -3.35
CA GLY A 29 -13.86 -11.66 -2.83
C GLY A 29 -12.67 -12.52 -3.21
N ASN A 30 -12.80 -13.33 -4.28
CA ASN A 30 -11.75 -14.25 -4.69
C ASN A 30 -10.66 -13.53 -5.50
N LYS A 31 -11.03 -12.50 -6.24
CA LYS A 31 -10.09 -11.74 -7.09
C LYS A 31 -10.09 -10.27 -6.72
N ALA A 32 -8.90 -9.73 -6.52
CA ALA A 32 -8.70 -8.30 -6.31
C ALA A 32 -7.38 -7.84 -6.90
N THR A 33 -7.29 -6.56 -7.22
CA THR A 33 -6.07 -5.89 -7.66
C THR A 33 -5.72 -4.79 -6.68
N LEU A 34 -4.45 -4.69 -6.30
CA LEU A 34 -3.94 -3.55 -5.58
C LEU A 34 -3.02 -2.73 -6.49
N THR A 35 -3.25 -1.42 -6.48
CA THR A 35 -2.36 -0.45 -7.11
C THR A 35 -1.91 0.57 -6.06
N GLN A 36 -0.61 0.71 -5.88
CA GLN A 36 0.01 1.73 -5.05
C GLN A 36 0.79 2.68 -5.94
N THR A 37 0.41 3.95 -5.97
CA THR A 37 1.18 5.01 -6.63
C THR A 37 1.75 5.93 -5.55
N GLN A 38 3.02 6.31 -5.68
CA GLN A 38 3.66 7.20 -4.74
C GLN A 38 4.55 8.21 -5.47
N MET A 39 4.42 9.48 -5.09
CA MET A 39 5.32 10.54 -5.54
C MET A 39 6.56 10.56 -4.65
N THR A 40 7.67 10.08 -5.18
CA THR A 40 8.91 9.83 -4.44
C THR A 40 10.03 10.75 -4.91
N THR A 41 10.77 11.31 -3.98
CA THR A 41 11.99 12.10 -4.24
C THR A 41 13.17 11.40 -3.59
N ALA A 42 14.22 11.14 -4.36
CA ALA A 42 15.46 10.60 -3.82
C ALA A 42 16.23 11.69 -3.05
N CYS A 43 16.59 11.38 -1.80
CA CYS A 43 17.41 12.27 -0.98
C CYS A 43 18.92 12.19 -1.30
N HIS A 44 19.36 11.10 -1.95
CA HIS A 44 20.73 10.86 -2.36
C HIS A 44 20.81 10.39 -3.82
N ILE A 45 21.76 10.96 -4.57
CA ILE A 45 21.96 10.71 -6.02
C ILE A 45 22.42 9.28 -6.31
N ASP A 46 23.00 8.60 -5.33
CA ASP A 46 23.61 7.28 -5.50
C ASP A 46 22.63 6.13 -5.35
N ASN A 47 21.37 6.41 -5.01
CA ASN A 47 20.34 5.38 -4.93
C ASN A 47 19.95 4.88 -6.33
N THR A 48 20.19 3.60 -6.55
CA THR A 48 19.90 2.93 -7.82
C THR A 48 18.67 2.02 -7.76
N GLU A 49 18.12 1.81 -6.56
CA GLU A 49 17.03 0.87 -6.31
C GLU A 49 16.02 1.46 -5.30
N TYR A 50 14.76 1.13 -5.50
CA TYR A 50 13.67 1.35 -4.55
C TYR A 50 13.02 0.01 -4.17
N TRP A 51 12.77 -0.19 -2.88
CA TRP A 51 12.14 -1.41 -2.36
C TRP A 51 10.76 -1.12 -1.78
N PHE A 52 9.74 -1.69 -2.37
CA PHE A 52 8.41 -1.78 -1.77
C PHE A 52 8.40 -2.94 -0.77
N GLY A 53 8.07 -2.68 0.48
CA GLY A 53 8.07 -3.67 1.55
C GLY A 53 6.71 -3.87 2.20
N ASN A 54 6.65 -4.81 3.17
CA ASN A 54 5.47 -5.10 3.98
C ASN A 54 4.21 -5.50 3.19
N ILE A 55 4.39 -6.14 2.02
CA ILE A 55 3.27 -6.62 1.19
C ILE A 55 2.84 -7.97 1.73
N ARG A 56 1.62 -8.04 2.27
CA ARG A 56 1.05 -9.24 2.90
C ARG A 56 -0.36 -9.49 2.41
N ALA A 57 -0.79 -10.75 2.40
CA ALA A 57 -2.18 -11.15 2.19
C ALA A 57 -2.52 -12.38 3.01
N VAL A 58 -3.80 -12.52 3.30
CA VAL A 58 -4.46 -13.81 3.47
C VAL A 58 -4.76 -14.28 2.04
N GLY A 59 -4.47 -15.51 1.67
CA GLY A 59 -4.54 -15.97 0.27
C GLY A 59 -3.22 -15.83 -0.49
N SER A 60 -3.26 -15.80 -1.82
CA SER A 60 -2.07 -15.68 -2.65
C SER A 60 -1.93 -14.30 -3.28
N ILE A 61 -0.68 -13.93 -3.59
CA ILE A 61 -0.34 -12.70 -4.32
C ILE A 61 0.51 -13.08 -5.53
N SER A 62 0.17 -12.51 -6.67
CA SER A 62 0.84 -12.77 -7.95
C SER A 62 0.91 -11.51 -8.83
N ASN A 63 1.51 -11.65 -10.01
CA ASN A 63 1.51 -10.64 -11.08
C ASN A 63 2.01 -9.26 -10.65
N PHE A 64 3.11 -9.23 -9.87
CA PHE A 64 3.75 -7.98 -9.49
C PHE A 64 4.25 -7.22 -10.70
N LYS A 65 3.91 -5.93 -10.79
CA LYS A 65 4.45 -4.99 -11.77
C LYS A 65 4.89 -3.71 -11.10
N VAL A 66 5.97 -3.15 -11.57
CA VAL A 66 6.48 -1.85 -11.14
C VAL A 66 6.61 -0.96 -12.37
N ASN A 67 5.87 0.17 -12.39
CA ASN A 67 5.73 1.03 -13.57
C ASN A 67 5.41 0.21 -14.83
N ASP A 68 4.41 -0.68 -14.73
CA ASP A 68 3.93 -1.60 -15.78
C ASP A 68 4.96 -2.61 -16.30
N SER A 69 6.11 -2.74 -15.64
CA SER A 69 7.17 -3.68 -15.98
C SER A 69 7.36 -4.73 -14.88
N GLU A 70 8.00 -5.84 -15.22
CA GLU A 70 8.40 -6.83 -14.22
C GLU A 70 9.36 -6.21 -13.19
N PRO A 71 9.25 -6.56 -11.90
CA PRO A 71 10.16 -6.10 -10.88
C PRO A 71 11.59 -6.58 -11.15
N ALA A 72 12.58 -5.78 -10.76
CA ALA A 72 13.99 -6.15 -10.87
C ALA A 72 14.35 -7.33 -9.96
N GLU A 73 13.73 -7.41 -8.80
CA GLU A 73 13.87 -8.50 -7.84
C GLU A 73 12.60 -8.65 -7.02
N GLN A 74 12.25 -9.89 -6.67
CA GLN A 74 11.16 -10.24 -5.78
C GLN A 74 11.68 -11.17 -4.69
N LYS A 75 11.44 -10.82 -3.43
CA LYS A 75 11.76 -11.64 -2.25
C LYS A 75 10.50 -11.95 -1.47
N LYS A 76 10.43 -13.16 -0.91
CA LYS A 76 9.38 -13.54 0.04
C LYS A 76 10.03 -14.00 1.33
N GLU A 77 9.67 -13.38 2.44
CA GLU A 77 10.09 -13.77 3.79
C GLU A 77 8.87 -13.82 4.69
N ASN A 78 8.65 -14.97 5.36
CA ASN A 78 7.59 -15.13 6.35
C ASN A 78 6.23 -14.56 5.91
N GLU A 79 5.67 -14.85 4.82
CA GLU A 79 4.39 -14.34 4.29
C GLU A 79 4.40 -12.85 3.86
N SER A 80 5.56 -12.19 3.90
CA SER A 80 5.73 -10.82 3.40
C SER A 80 6.54 -10.82 2.12
N TYR A 81 6.08 -10.06 1.12
CA TYR A 81 6.82 -9.82 -0.11
C TYR A 81 7.54 -8.47 -0.04
N GLN A 82 8.68 -8.44 -0.70
CA GLN A 82 9.48 -7.26 -0.97
C GLN A 82 9.77 -7.21 -2.45
N ILE A 83 9.47 -6.09 -3.07
CA ILE A 83 9.54 -5.90 -4.52
C ILE A 83 10.54 -4.78 -4.81
N CYS A 84 11.57 -5.10 -5.58
CA CYS A 84 12.61 -4.17 -6.01
C CYS A 84 12.31 -3.58 -7.38
N MET A 85 12.50 -2.28 -7.48
CA MET A 85 12.55 -1.53 -8.71
C MET A 85 13.95 -0.93 -8.90
N LYS A 86 14.57 -1.12 -10.07
CA LYS A 86 15.74 -0.32 -10.46
C LYS A 86 15.27 1.06 -10.88
N LEU A 87 15.87 2.07 -10.26
CA LEU A 87 15.59 3.46 -10.63
C LEU A 87 16.35 3.79 -11.92
N PRO A 88 15.66 4.18 -13.00
CA PRO A 88 16.33 4.63 -14.20
C PRO A 88 17.18 5.87 -13.90
N PRO A 89 18.30 6.07 -14.63
CA PRO A 89 19.22 7.19 -14.38
C PRO A 89 18.55 8.57 -14.38
N GLU A 90 17.48 8.72 -15.16
CA GLU A 90 16.67 9.93 -15.28
C GLU A 90 15.83 10.21 -14.01
N LEU A 91 15.45 9.17 -13.27
CA LEU A 91 14.71 9.27 -12.01
C LEU A 91 15.59 9.58 -10.81
N LYS A 92 16.89 9.70 -10.97
CA LYS A 92 17.82 10.25 -9.96
C LYS A 92 17.55 11.75 -9.71
N ILE A 93 16.29 12.18 -9.74
CA ILE A 93 15.93 13.56 -9.97
C ILE A 93 15.41 14.21 -8.71
N ILE A 94 16.01 15.34 -8.47
CA ILE A 94 15.61 16.46 -7.61
C ILE A 94 14.11 16.83 -7.65
N ASN A 95 13.35 16.41 -8.66
CA ASN A 95 11.98 16.87 -8.89
C ASN A 95 10.86 15.89 -8.49
N GLY A 96 11.20 14.72 -7.96
CA GLY A 96 10.23 13.67 -7.65
C GLY A 96 9.72 12.92 -8.89
N SER A 97 9.32 11.68 -8.70
CA SER A 97 8.74 10.83 -9.73
C SER A 97 7.66 9.93 -9.15
N ASP A 98 6.66 9.63 -9.96
CA ASP A 98 5.65 8.67 -9.61
C ASP A 98 6.23 7.24 -9.76
N LEU A 99 6.19 6.50 -8.68
CA LEU A 99 6.48 5.07 -8.66
C LEU A 99 5.16 4.32 -8.46
N THR A 100 4.86 3.39 -9.35
CA THR A 100 3.65 2.58 -9.26
C THR A 100 3.99 1.13 -9.05
N LEU A 101 3.41 0.50 -8.03
CA LEU A 101 3.41 -0.93 -7.79
C LEU A 101 1.99 -1.46 -7.96
N SER A 102 1.81 -2.52 -8.74
CA SER A 102 0.54 -3.24 -8.81
C SER A 102 0.75 -4.74 -8.65
N TYR A 103 -0.27 -5.44 -8.15
CA TYR A 103 -0.30 -6.89 -8.01
C TYR A 103 -1.72 -7.39 -7.80
N GLU A 104 -1.90 -8.69 -8.00
CA GLU A 104 -3.18 -9.37 -7.90
C GLU A 104 -3.25 -10.23 -6.64
N TYR A 105 -4.44 -10.25 -6.03
CA TYR A 105 -4.80 -11.15 -4.94
C TYR A 105 -5.72 -12.25 -5.44
N GLU A 106 -5.53 -13.47 -4.92
CA GLU A 106 -6.47 -14.57 -5.06
C GLU A 106 -6.88 -15.07 -3.67
N ASP A 107 -8.19 -15.27 -3.46
CA ASP A 107 -8.83 -15.75 -2.22
C ASP A 107 -8.52 -14.92 -0.96
N ALA A 108 -8.23 -13.64 -1.14
CA ALA A 108 -7.78 -12.78 -0.04
C ALA A 108 -8.92 -12.08 0.71
N PHE A 109 -10.08 -11.91 0.09
CA PHE A 109 -11.21 -11.14 0.63
C PHE A 109 -12.51 -11.95 0.69
N THR A 110 -12.40 -13.25 0.96
CA THR A 110 -13.56 -14.18 1.01
C THR A 110 -14.37 -14.09 2.30
N GLN A 111 -13.84 -13.43 3.33
CA GLN A 111 -14.55 -13.18 4.59
C GLN A 111 -15.42 -11.92 4.50
N THR A 112 -16.35 -11.78 5.45
CA THR A 112 -17.21 -10.58 5.54
C THR A 112 -16.48 -9.33 6.01
N GLU A 113 -15.29 -9.48 6.53
CA GLU A 113 -14.41 -8.40 6.97
C GLU A 113 -13.19 -8.32 6.05
N GLY A 114 -12.82 -7.10 5.67
CA GLY A 114 -11.60 -6.81 4.93
C GLY A 114 -10.78 -5.71 5.58
N VAL A 115 -9.47 -5.73 5.35
CA VAL A 115 -8.52 -4.72 5.83
C VAL A 115 -7.55 -4.36 4.72
N LEU A 116 -7.41 -3.06 4.46
CA LEU A 116 -6.32 -2.50 3.66
C LEU A 116 -5.39 -1.74 4.60
N SER A 117 -4.12 -2.09 4.66
CA SER A 117 -3.16 -1.40 5.53
C SER A 117 -1.92 -0.90 4.80
N HIS A 118 -1.24 0.06 5.44
CA HIS A 118 0.04 0.59 5.01
C HIS A 118 0.90 0.98 6.22
N VAL A 119 2.13 0.48 6.25
CA VAL A 119 3.14 0.87 7.24
C VAL A 119 3.95 2.03 6.69
N ILE A 120 4.05 3.12 7.44
CA ILE A 120 4.86 4.29 7.07
C ILE A 120 6.32 4.00 7.40
N ASP A 121 7.11 3.72 6.40
CA ASP A 121 8.54 3.41 6.53
C ASP A 121 9.48 4.50 5.96
N ASN A 122 8.91 5.53 5.34
CA ASN A 122 9.62 6.72 4.85
C ASN A 122 8.94 8.01 5.33
N ASP A 123 9.66 9.13 5.31
CA ASP A 123 9.06 10.45 5.52
C ASP A 123 7.97 10.71 4.48
N THR A 124 6.71 10.69 4.91
CA THR A 124 5.54 10.74 4.05
C THR A 124 4.64 11.90 4.46
N ARG A 125 4.24 12.74 3.49
CA ARG A 125 3.36 13.89 3.77
C ARG A 125 1.88 13.55 3.72
N ARG A 126 1.49 12.56 2.91
CA ARG A 126 0.08 12.15 2.77
C ARG A 126 -0.04 10.66 2.47
N LEU A 127 -1.01 10.02 3.08
CA LEU A 127 -1.44 8.66 2.77
C LEU A 127 -2.93 8.65 2.44
N HIS A 128 -3.29 8.10 1.29
CA HIS A 128 -4.66 7.93 0.83
C HIS A 128 -4.94 6.44 0.56
N LEU A 129 -5.84 5.85 1.34
CA LEU A 129 -6.29 4.47 1.20
C LEU A 129 -7.68 4.45 0.58
N ILE A 130 -7.88 3.65 -0.47
CA ILE A 130 -9.13 3.53 -1.21
C ILE A 130 -9.45 2.05 -1.36
N VAL A 131 -10.71 1.70 -1.10
CA VAL A 131 -11.27 0.37 -1.38
C VAL A 131 -12.47 0.52 -2.29
N GLU A 132 -12.49 -0.24 -3.36
CA GLU A 132 -13.59 -0.31 -4.34
C GLU A 132 -14.15 -1.73 -4.35
N LEU A 133 -15.43 -1.86 -4.04
CA LEU A 133 -16.16 -3.13 -4.01
C LEU A 133 -16.93 -3.35 -5.31
N PRO A 134 -17.16 -4.60 -5.71
CA PRO A 134 -17.98 -4.91 -6.86
C PRO A 134 -19.45 -4.53 -6.63
N GLU A 135 -20.19 -4.29 -7.70
CA GLU A 135 -21.65 -4.17 -7.64
C GLU A 135 -22.26 -5.43 -7.01
N GLY A 136 -23.27 -5.25 -6.15
CA GLY A 136 -23.92 -6.33 -5.43
C GLY A 136 -23.31 -6.66 -4.06
N ARG A 137 -22.24 -5.97 -3.65
CA ARG A 137 -21.71 -5.99 -2.29
C ARG A 137 -21.72 -4.60 -1.68
N GLY A 138 -22.47 -4.44 -0.58
CA GLY A 138 -22.58 -3.17 0.12
C GLY A 138 -21.69 -3.09 1.36
N ILE A 139 -21.16 -1.89 1.64
CA ILE A 139 -20.43 -1.61 2.88
C ILE A 139 -21.45 -1.48 4.00
N SER A 140 -21.38 -2.34 5.01
CA SER A 140 -22.22 -2.28 6.20
C SER A 140 -21.57 -1.43 7.31
N SER A 141 -20.26 -1.43 7.43
CA SER A 141 -19.49 -0.57 8.33
C SER A 141 -18.08 -0.37 7.84
N ALA A 142 -17.45 0.75 8.23
CA ALA A 142 -16.05 1.01 7.98
C ALA A 142 -15.42 1.80 9.13
N ARG A 143 -14.15 1.54 9.42
CA ARG A 143 -13.36 2.30 10.38
C ARG A 143 -11.94 2.53 9.88
N PHE A 144 -11.35 3.64 10.30
CA PHE A 144 -9.97 3.99 10.01
C PHE A 144 -9.23 4.19 11.33
N PHE A 145 -8.06 3.57 11.48
CA PHE A 145 -7.27 3.62 12.70
C PHE A 145 -5.79 3.43 12.42
N CYS A 146 -4.95 3.85 13.36
CA CYS A 146 -3.52 3.54 13.31
C CYS A 146 -3.11 2.59 14.42
N LYS A 147 -2.09 1.78 14.16
CA LYS A 147 -1.41 0.92 15.12
C LYS A 147 0.03 1.38 15.27
N GLN A 148 0.44 1.64 16.50
CA GLN A 148 1.81 1.98 16.82
C GLN A 148 2.17 1.49 18.23
N ASN A 149 3.33 0.85 18.39
CA ASN A 149 3.82 0.34 19.66
C ASN A 149 2.81 -0.56 20.40
N GLY A 150 2.06 -1.40 19.65
CA GLY A 150 1.04 -2.29 20.20
C GLY A 150 -0.26 -1.61 20.64
N LYS A 151 -0.41 -0.32 20.40
CA LYS A 151 -1.64 0.45 20.66
C LYS A 151 -2.38 0.73 19.37
N GLU A 152 -3.71 0.68 19.45
CA GLU A 152 -4.62 1.08 18.38
C GLU A 152 -5.26 2.42 18.74
N GLU A 153 -5.24 3.37 17.82
CA GLU A 153 -5.86 4.67 17.94
C GLU A 153 -6.86 4.89 16.80
N ALA A 154 -8.11 5.16 17.14
CA ALA A 154 -9.15 5.48 16.17
C ALA A 154 -8.89 6.86 15.54
N LEU A 155 -9.02 6.93 14.22
CA LEU A 155 -8.89 8.16 13.44
C LEU A 155 -10.26 8.67 12.99
N LEU A 156 -10.28 9.76 12.23
CA LEU A 156 -11.51 10.25 11.62
C LEU A 156 -12.17 9.16 10.79
N PRO A 157 -13.52 9.04 10.84
CA PRO A 157 -14.23 8.05 10.06
C PRO A 157 -13.92 8.18 8.57
N PRO A 158 -13.77 7.05 7.85
CA PRO A 158 -13.57 7.09 6.40
C PRO A 158 -14.84 7.57 5.69
N VAL A 159 -14.68 8.10 4.49
CA VAL A 159 -15.78 8.52 3.63
C VAL A 159 -16.28 7.31 2.85
N VAL A 160 -17.58 7.02 2.93
CA VAL A 160 -18.24 5.97 2.14
C VAL A 160 -19.08 6.63 1.05
N THR A 161 -18.84 6.24 -0.19
CA THR A 161 -19.54 6.77 -1.37
C THR A 161 -20.25 5.63 -2.11
N GLY A 162 -21.57 5.78 -2.32
CA GLY A 162 -22.38 4.84 -3.12
C GLY A 162 -22.40 3.40 -2.59
N GLN A 163 -22.10 3.18 -1.32
CA GLN A 163 -22.03 1.87 -0.65
C GLN A 163 -20.94 0.91 -1.18
N THR A 164 -20.21 1.29 -2.23
CA THR A 164 -19.20 0.42 -2.85
C THR A 164 -17.78 1.00 -2.80
N LYS A 165 -17.62 2.24 -2.33
CA LYS A 165 -16.31 2.88 -2.25
C LYS A 165 -16.07 3.43 -0.85
N ILE A 166 -14.87 3.16 -0.32
CA ILE A 166 -14.39 3.70 0.97
C ILE A 166 -13.09 4.42 0.74
N GLU A 167 -12.96 5.60 1.34
CA GLU A 167 -11.75 6.43 1.25
C GLU A 167 -11.33 6.92 2.64
N ALA A 168 -10.05 6.78 2.95
CA ALA A 168 -9.43 7.32 4.14
C ALA A 168 -8.18 8.12 3.75
N ASP A 169 -8.04 9.31 4.29
CA ASP A 169 -6.95 10.24 3.98
C ASP A 169 -6.32 10.76 5.27
N ILE A 170 -5.00 10.77 5.33
CA ILE A 170 -4.27 11.35 6.45
C ILE A 170 -3.06 12.16 5.96
N LYS A 171 -2.89 13.34 6.54
CA LYS A 171 -1.74 14.22 6.33
C LYS A 171 -0.70 14.00 7.41
N ASN A 172 0.57 14.01 7.00
CA ASN A 172 1.72 13.82 7.87
C ASN A 172 1.60 12.56 8.75
N PRO A 173 1.40 11.37 8.14
CA PRO A 173 1.31 10.14 8.90
C PRO A 173 2.60 9.88 9.67
N GLN A 174 2.48 9.24 10.83
CA GLN A 174 3.62 9.00 11.72
C GLN A 174 4.53 7.89 11.18
N LEU A 175 5.83 8.13 11.16
CA LEU A 175 6.84 7.14 10.80
C LEU A 175 6.79 5.93 11.75
N GLY A 176 6.77 4.72 11.19
CA GLY A 176 6.68 3.46 11.93
C GLY A 176 5.28 3.06 12.36
N ALA A 177 4.25 3.88 12.09
CA ALA A 177 2.86 3.51 12.34
C ALA A 177 2.28 2.73 11.15
N GLU A 178 1.37 1.79 11.44
CA GLU A 178 0.54 1.09 10.47
C GLU A 178 -0.85 1.72 10.45
N TYR A 179 -1.28 2.23 9.30
CA TYR A 179 -2.61 2.78 9.06
C TYR A 179 -3.50 1.73 8.43
N CYS A 180 -4.67 1.49 9.03
CA CYS A 180 -5.60 0.42 8.66
C CYS A 180 -6.97 0.99 8.31
N LEU A 181 -7.43 0.73 7.09
CA LEU A 181 -8.80 0.91 6.65
C LEU A 181 -9.49 -0.45 6.68
N GLN A 182 -10.40 -0.65 7.63
CA GLN A 182 -11.15 -1.88 7.83
C GLN A 182 -12.60 -1.67 7.46
N TRP A 183 -13.21 -2.66 6.82
CA TRP A 183 -14.63 -2.62 6.47
C TRP A 183 -15.30 -3.97 6.68
N ASN A 184 -16.61 -3.92 6.86
CA ASN A 184 -17.48 -5.08 6.73
C ASN A 184 -18.40 -4.87 5.54
N TRP A 185 -18.69 -5.95 4.85
CA TRP A 185 -19.60 -5.98 3.73
C TRP A 185 -20.69 -7.03 3.91
N SER A 186 -21.82 -6.85 3.25
CA SER A 186 -22.97 -7.76 3.25
C SER A 186 -23.21 -8.36 1.86
#